data_21c8a8edb91e826d83b29558edffc9ca
#
_entry.id   21c8a8edb91e826d83b29558edffc9ca
#
_cell.length_a   1.000
_cell.length_b   1.000
_cell.length_c   1.000
_cell.angle_alpha   90.00
_cell.angle_beta   90.00
_cell.angle_gamma   90.00
#
_symmetry.space_group_name_H-M   'P 1'
#
loop_
_entity.id
_entity.type
_entity.pdbx_description
1 polymer ?
#
loop_
_entity_poly.entity_id
_entity_poly.type
_entity_poly.pdbx_seq_one_letter_code
_entity_poly.pdbx_strand_id
1 'polypeptide(L)'
;MYTNNILSVNMYIQILNKGFIFMFRYREVYSDIKRDILTNHYRAGHALPTQDELANKYDISRITLKKSIHLLEEEGLVFSKQGSGTFVRQRMNNQSGELLPLDLPVGVTYSHRDQKITSKILYFDARLPSKEEQKNLQIKGNEPVYEIKRLRLINGEKYSFEHTLMPVSIAPLDEKIIQGSIYDYLGSKAKLQLTDAQRIVYAEAADEEAASILGVKAASPLFVIKQTAYDQRGRAFEYSISKFIGDQSQFVLDVHLNK
;
A
#
# COMPACT_ATOMS: atom_id res chain seq x y z
N MET A 1 5.28 37.07 40.62
CA MET A 1 5.69 37.23 39.19
C MET A 1 5.91 35.91 38.43
N TYR A 2 5.20 34.81 38.80
CA TYR A 2 5.40 33.47 38.18
C TYR A 2 4.14 32.91 37.51
N THR A 3 3.02 33.59 37.51
CA THR A 3 1.73 33.08 36.95
C THR A 3 1.56 33.31 35.45
N ASN A 4 2.30 34.24 34.83
CA ASN A 4 2.17 34.56 33.41
C ASN A 4 2.95 33.58 32.48
N ASN A 5 3.91 32.83 33.00
CA ASN A 5 4.71 31.89 32.18
C ASN A 5 4.05 30.54 31.97
N ILE A 6 3.20 30.10 32.90
CA ILE A 6 2.50 28.79 32.80
C ILE A 6 1.35 28.86 31.77
N LEU A 7 0.67 29.98 31.68
CA LEU A 7 -0.38 30.20 30.70
C LEU A 7 0.15 30.28 29.27
N SER A 8 1.33 30.86 29.05
CA SER A 8 1.97 30.91 27.74
C SER A 8 2.49 29.53 27.30
N VAL A 9 3.05 28.73 28.19
CA VAL A 9 3.52 27.37 27.90
C VAL A 9 2.35 26.43 27.58
N ASN A 10 1.24 26.49 28.34
CA ASN A 10 0.04 25.69 28.04
C ASN A 10 -0.62 26.10 26.73
N MET A 11 -0.62 27.38 26.40
CA MET A 11 -1.11 27.85 25.10
C MET A 11 -0.19 27.41 23.96
N TYR A 12 1.12 27.40 24.14
CA TYR A 12 2.09 26.87 23.16
C TYR A 12 1.93 25.36 22.96
N ILE A 13 1.74 24.59 24.02
CA ILE A 13 1.50 23.14 23.97
C ILE A 13 0.15 22.85 23.28
N GLN A 14 -0.89 23.64 23.53
CA GLN A 14 -2.18 23.50 22.84
C GLN A 14 -2.07 23.86 21.34
N ILE A 15 -1.27 24.86 20.97
CA ILE A 15 -1.03 25.23 19.57
C ILE A 15 -0.19 24.15 18.87
N LEU A 16 0.83 23.63 19.52
CA LEU A 16 1.63 22.52 18.99
C LEU A 16 0.80 21.24 18.86
N ASN A 17 -0.02 20.89 19.86
CA ASN A 17 -0.92 19.74 19.77
C ASN A 17 -2.00 19.93 18.70
N LYS A 18 -2.60 21.10 18.56
CA LYS A 18 -3.54 21.40 17.46
C LYS A 18 -2.84 21.36 16.11
N GLY A 19 -1.63 21.92 15.99
CA GLY A 19 -0.84 21.86 14.77
C GLY A 19 -0.43 20.43 14.40
N PHE A 20 -0.07 19.62 15.38
CA PHE A 20 0.28 18.21 15.20
C PHE A 20 -0.95 17.36 14.80
N ILE A 21 -2.08 17.54 15.47
CA ILE A 21 -3.36 16.90 15.09
C ILE A 21 -3.80 17.35 13.70
N PHE A 22 -3.61 18.61 13.34
CA PHE A 22 -3.96 19.15 12.01
C PHE A 22 -3.08 18.56 10.89
N MET A 23 -1.81 18.26 11.18
CA MET A 23 -0.86 17.71 10.21
C MET A 23 -1.14 16.24 9.84
N PHE A 24 -1.83 15.47 10.71
CA PHE A 24 -2.21 14.09 10.43
C PHE A 24 -3.57 13.96 9.72
N ARG A 25 -4.53 14.84 10.01
CA ARG A 25 -5.91 14.68 9.49
C ARG A 25 -6.02 14.76 7.96
N TYR A 26 -5.25 15.60 7.27
CA TYR A 26 -5.32 15.61 5.81
C TYR A 26 -4.79 14.33 5.16
N ARG A 27 -3.79 13.67 5.79
CA ARG A 27 -3.28 12.39 5.31
C ARG A 27 -4.25 11.25 5.56
N GLU A 28 -4.97 11.26 6.68
CA GLU A 28 -6.04 10.29 6.95
C GLU A 28 -7.14 10.40 5.89
N VAL A 29 -7.62 11.62 5.66
CA VAL A 29 -8.67 11.88 4.66
C VAL A 29 -8.20 11.54 3.25
N TYR A 30 -6.96 11.89 2.89
CA TYR A 30 -6.34 11.47 1.65
C TYR A 30 -6.33 9.95 1.52
N SER A 31 -5.88 9.22 2.54
CA SER A 31 -5.80 7.76 2.52
C SER A 31 -7.18 7.11 2.40
N ASP A 32 -8.18 7.66 3.08
CA ASP A 32 -9.56 7.18 3.02
C ASP A 32 -10.19 7.39 1.64
N ILE A 33 -10.06 8.61 1.07
CA ILE A 33 -10.58 8.90 -0.27
C ILE A 33 -9.83 8.07 -1.31
N LYS A 34 -8.51 7.95 -1.20
CA LYS A 34 -7.68 7.09 -2.05
C LYS A 34 -8.19 5.64 -2.00
N ARG A 35 -8.37 5.08 -0.81
CA ARG A 35 -8.93 3.74 -0.64
C ARG A 35 -10.30 3.64 -1.31
N ASP A 36 -11.20 4.60 -1.09
CA ASP A 36 -12.56 4.61 -1.65
C ASP A 36 -12.55 4.67 -3.19
N ILE A 37 -11.63 5.43 -3.79
CA ILE A 37 -11.38 5.44 -5.24
C ILE A 37 -10.88 4.06 -5.69
N LEU A 38 -9.86 3.57 -5.03
CA LEU A 38 -9.22 2.32 -5.37
C LEU A 38 -10.15 1.12 -5.15
N THR A 39 -11.09 1.17 -4.19
CA THR A 39 -12.14 0.15 -3.99
C THR A 39 -13.38 0.37 -4.86
N ASN A 40 -13.30 1.28 -5.85
CA ASN A 40 -14.40 1.61 -6.75
C ASN A 40 -15.69 2.08 -6.06
N HIS A 41 -15.56 2.51 -4.77
CA HIS A 41 -16.66 3.20 -4.07
C HIS A 41 -16.92 4.55 -4.74
N TYR A 42 -15.85 5.28 -5.09
CA TYR A 42 -15.89 6.40 -6.02
C TYR A 42 -15.47 5.91 -7.41
N ARG A 43 -16.41 5.88 -8.36
CA ARG A 43 -16.20 5.29 -9.67
C ARG A 43 -15.38 6.20 -10.59
N ALA A 44 -14.52 5.60 -11.40
CA ALA A 44 -13.76 6.30 -12.43
C ALA A 44 -14.68 7.09 -13.38
N GLY A 45 -14.28 8.32 -13.71
CA GLY A 45 -15.05 9.24 -14.55
C GLY A 45 -16.19 9.98 -13.83
N HIS A 46 -16.50 9.66 -12.57
CA HIS A 46 -17.55 10.31 -11.80
C HIS A 46 -16.99 11.38 -10.86
N ALA A 47 -17.83 12.35 -10.50
CA ALA A 47 -17.47 13.36 -9.53
C ALA A 47 -17.37 12.75 -8.12
N LEU A 48 -16.37 13.20 -7.35
CA LEU A 48 -16.38 13.06 -5.90
C LEU A 48 -17.52 13.92 -5.31
N PRO A 49 -17.98 13.61 -4.10
CA PRO A 49 -18.82 14.53 -3.35
C PRO A 49 -18.17 15.93 -3.31
N THR A 50 -18.98 16.96 -3.19
CA THR A 50 -18.50 18.33 -3.13
C THR A 50 -17.51 18.53 -1.98
N GLN A 51 -16.66 19.55 -2.09
CA GLN A 51 -15.71 19.85 -1.02
C GLN A 51 -16.39 20.12 0.33
N ASP A 52 -17.60 20.67 0.30
CA ASP A 52 -18.39 20.92 1.51
C ASP A 52 -18.93 19.63 2.12
N GLU A 53 -19.46 18.73 1.31
CA GLU A 53 -19.91 17.41 1.75
C GLU A 53 -18.76 16.58 2.33
N LEU A 54 -17.60 16.57 1.67
CA LEU A 54 -16.43 15.87 2.17
C LEU A 54 -15.87 16.51 3.45
N ALA A 55 -15.79 17.84 3.51
CA ALA A 55 -15.34 18.54 4.71
C ALA A 55 -16.25 18.24 5.91
N ASN A 56 -17.56 18.19 5.69
CA ASN A 56 -18.54 17.82 6.71
C ASN A 56 -18.44 16.33 7.09
N LYS A 57 -18.32 15.43 6.09
CA LYS A 57 -18.17 13.97 6.32
C LYS A 57 -16.97 13.66 7.24
N TYR A 58 -15.86 14.35 7.03
CA TYR A 58 -14.62 14.11 7.78
C TYR A 58 -14.42 15.04 8.98
N ASP A 59 -15.35 15.96 9.23
CA ASP A 59 -15.25 16.98 10.28
C ASP A 59 -13.91 17.74 10.24
N ILE A 60 -13.58 18.29 9.07
CA ILE A 60 -12.33 19.03 8.81
C ILE A 60 -12.60 20.36 8.10
N SER A 61 -11.61 21.26 8.17
CA SER A 61 -11.69 22.53 7.42
C SER A 61 -11.53 22.29 5.91
N ARG A 62 -12.11 23.19 5.10
CA ARG A 62 -11.92 23.20 3.65
C ARG A 62 -10.44 23.26 3.25
N ILE A 63 -9.59 23.94 4.04
CA ILE A 63 -8.14 24.03 3.78
C ILE A 63 -7.49 22.66 3.97
N THR A 64 -7.87 21.92 5.01
CA THR A 64 -7.38 20.57 5.27
C THR A 64 -7.80 19.61 4.15
N LEU A 65 -9.07 19.69 3.72
CA LEU A 65 -9.56 18.88 2.59
C LEU A 65 -8.85 19.22 1.29
N LYS A 66 -8.63 20.50 0.98
CA LYS A 66 -7.88 20.90 -0.22
C LYS A 66 -6.49 20.28 -0.28
N LYS A 67 -5.78 20.18 0.86
CA LYS A 67 -4.48 19.48 0.92
C LYS A 67 -4.62 17.99 0.59
N SER A 68 -5.67 17.33 1.09
CA SER A 68 -5.95 15.92 0.77
C SER A 68 -6.25 15.73 -0.72
N ILE A 69 -7.10 16.59 -1.28
CA ILE A 69 -7.43 16.54 -2.71
C ILE A 69 -6.20 16.82 -3.57
N HIS A 70 -5.36 17.78 -3.18
CA HIS A 70 -4.12 18.09 -3.89
C HIS A 70 -3.18 16.88 -3.98
N LEU A 71 -3.01 16.13 -2.90
CA LEU A 71 -2.24 14.88 -2.93
C LEU A 71 -2.84 13.83 -3.89
N LEU A 72 -4.18 13.72 -3.92
CA LEU A 72 -4.86 12.83 -4.87
C LEU A 72 -4.68 13.30 -6.33
N GLU A 73 -4.60 14.62 -6.56
CA GLU A 73 -4.32 15.21 -7.87
C GLU A 73 -2.86 14.98 -8.28
N GLU A 74 -1.89 15.15 -7.36
CA GLU A 74 -0.47 14.87 -7.59
C GLU A 74 -0.24 13.41 -7.98
N GLU A 75 -0.98 12.48 -7.38
CA GLU A 75 -0.97 11.06 -7.76
C GLU A 75 -1.83 10.73 -9.00
N GLY A 76 -2.47 11.74 -9.60
CA GLY A 76 -3.33 11.54 -10.77
C GLY A 76 -4.56 10.67 -10.52
N LEU A 77 -4.98 10.50 -9.26
CA LEU A 77 -6.20 9.77 -8.91
C LEU A 77 -7.46 10.56 -9.23
N VAL A 78 -7.36 11.89 -9.10
CA VAL A 78 -8.46 12.81 -9.38
C VAL A 78 -7.96 14.00 -10.20
N PHE A 79 -8.89 14.77 -10.74
CA PHE A 79 -8.62 16.08 -11.33
C PHE A 79 -9.77 17.02 -10.98
N SER A 80 -9.44 18.29 -10.72
CA SER A 80 -10.44 19.33 -10.48
C SER A 80 -10.75 20.10 -11.74
N LYS A 81 -12.03 20.32 -11.99
CA LYS A 81 -12.53 21.20 -13.06
C LYS A 81 -13.23 22.39 -12.42
N GLN A 82 -12.71 23.58 -12.69
CA GLN A 82 -13.24 24.83 -12.12
C GLN A 82 -14.75 24.93 -12.34
N GLY A 83 -15.50 25.20 -11.27
CA GLY A 83 -16.95 25.32 -11.30
C GLY A 83 -17.74 24.01 -11.44
N SER A 84 -17.06 22.88 -11.72
CA SER A 84 -17.73 21.58 -11.97
C SER A 84 -17.44 20.54 -10.89
N GLY A 85 -16.39 20.71 -10.08
CA GLY A 85 -16.03 19.79 -8.99
C GLY A 85 -14.74 19.00 -9.24
N THR A 86 -14.50 18.03 -8.39
CA THR A 86 -13.35 17.09 -8.47
C THR A 86 -13.84 15.74 -8.98
N PHE A 87 -13.19 15.20 -9.98
CA PHE A 87 -13.58 13.95 -10.66
C PHE A 87 -12.52 12.89 -10.47
N VAL A 88 -12.96 11.64 -10.30
CA VAL A 88 -12.05 10.49 -10.31
C VAL A 88 -11.52 10.30 -11.72
N ARG A 89 -10.19 10.27 -11.86
CA ARG A 89 -9.55 10.08 -13.16
C ARG A 89 -9.85 8.68 -13.70
N GLN A 90 -10.19 8.61 -14.98
CA GLN A 90 -10.34 7.35 -15.67
C GLN A 90 -8.92 6.82 -15.98
N ARG A 91 -8.52 5.76 -15.29
CA ARG A 91 -7.30 5.02 -15.61
C ARG A 91 -7.58 4.02 -16.72
N MET A 92 -6.53 3.53 -17.39
CA MET A 92 -6.70 2.44 -18.36
C MET A 92 -7.49 1.31 -17.69
N ASN A 93 -8.60 0.95 -18.31
CA ASN A 93 -9.58 0.05 -17.74
C ASN A 93 -8.96 -1.34 -17.51
N ASN A 94 -8.76 -1.70 -16.27
CA ASN A 94 -8.40 -3.06 -15.86
C ASN A 94 -9.69 -3.93 -15.84
N GLN A 95 -10.47 -3.89 -16.92
CA GLN A 95 -11.72 -4.68 -17.01
C GLN A 95 -11.47 -6.19 -16.96
N SER A 96 -10.26 -6.63 -17.30
CA SER A 96 -9.84 -8.04 -17.25
C SER A 96 -9.16 -8.43 -15.93
N GLY A 97 -8.83 -7.46 -15.05
CA GLY A 97 -8.09 -7.76 -13.82
C GLY A 97 -6.62 -8.17 -14.05
N GLU A 98 -6.12 -7.98 -15.27
CA GLU A 98 -4.78 -8.44 -15.69
C GLU A 98 -3.67 -7.43 -15.41
N LEU A 99 -4.02 -6.14 -15.24
CA LEU A 99 -3.04 -5.07 -15.07
C LEU A 99 -2.76 -4.81 -13.58
N LEU A 100 -1.52 -4.96 -13.17
CA LEU A 100 -1.04 -4.61 -11.84
C LEU A 100 -0.51 -3.18 -11.82
N PRO A 101 -1.07 -2.28 -10.99
CA PRO A 101 -0.55 -0.92 -10.87
C PRO A 101 0.79 -0.91 -10.13
N LEU A 102 1.82 -0.34 -10.77
CA LEU A 102 3.15 -0.19 -10.16
C LEU A 102 3.26 1.06 -9.29
N ASP A 103 2.46 2.07 -9.56
CA ASP A 103 2.43 3.34 -8.84
C ASP A 103 1.61 3.28 -7.53
N LEU A 104 0.85 2.21 -7.31
CA LEU A 104 0.09 2.01 -6.08
C LEU A 104 0.74 0.95 -5.19
N PRO A 105 0.95 1.24 -3.91
CA PRO A 105 1.47 0.30 -2.94
C PRO A 105 0.39 -0.71 -2.52
N VAL A 106 -0.12 -1.48 -3.47
CA VAL A 106 -1.19 -2.45 -3.26
C VAL A 106 -0.70 -3.87 -3.53
N GLY A 107 -1.23 -4.84 -2.79
CA GLY A 107 -0.91 -6.25 -2.98
C GLY A 107 -1.79 -6.92 -4.05
N VAL A 108 -1.45 -8.15 -4.43
CA VAL A 108 -2.19 -8.96 -5.41
C VAL A 108 -3.68 -9.06 -5.07
N THR A 109 -4.03 -9.24 -3.79
CA THR A 109 -5.43 -9.31 -3.34
C THR A 109 -6.23 -8.07 -3.73
N TYR A 110 -5.62 -6.90 -3.59
CA TYR A 110 -6.28 -5.65 -3.93
C TYR A 110 -6.45 -5.47 -5.44
N SER A 111 -5.42 -5.81 -6.22
CA SER A 111 -5.44 -5.64 -7.67
C SER A 111 -6.44 -6.57 -8.38
N HIS A 112 -6.79 -7.70 -7.73
CA HIS A 112 -7.67 -8.73 -8.29
C HIS A 112 -8.91 -8.98 -7.42
N ARG A 113 -9.41 -7.94 -6.73
CA ARG A 113 -10.51 -8.06 -5.75
C ARG A 113 -11.82 -8.62 -6.32
N ASP A 114 -12.03 -8.51 -7.63
CA ASP A 114 -13.21 -9.04 -8.33
C ASP A 114 -13.04 -10.53 -8.69
N GLN A 115 -11.93 -11.15 -8.28
CA GLN A 115 -11.58 -12.53 -8.55
C GLN A 115 -11.35 -13.31 -7.24
N LYS A 116 -11.45 -14.62 -7.31
CA LYS A 116 -11.18 -15.49 -6.15
C LYS A 116 -9.69 -15.65 -5.95
N ILE A 117 -9.13 -14.94 -4.96
CA ILE A 117 -7.73 -15.03 -4.59
C ILE A 117 -7.56 -16.02 -3.45
N THR A 118 -6.64 -16.95 -3.61
CA THR A 118 -6.24 -17.89 -2.54
C THR A 118 -4.73 -17.95 -2.41
N SER A 119 -4.25 -18.42 -1.26
CA SER A 119 -2.82 -18.59 -1.01
C SER A 119 -2.55 -20.02 -0.55
N LYS A 120 -1.51 -20.63 -1.11
CA LYS A 120 -0.89 -21.84 -0.54
C LYS A 120 0.36 -21.39 0.21
N ILE A 121 0.39 -21.60 1.53
CA ILE A 121 1.57 -21.34 2.36
C ILE A 121 2.60 -22.40 2.03
N LEU A 122 3.79 -21.98 1.65
CA LEU A 122 4.93 -22.85 1.36
C LEU A 122 5.92 -22.88 2.52
N TYR A 123 6.03 -21.74 3.23
CA TYR A 123 6.87 -21.60 4.41
C TYR A 123 6.36 -20.47 5.29
N PHE A 124 6.40 -20.66 6.61
CA PHE A 124 6.11 -19.63 7.60
C PHE A 124 6.87 -19.93 8.88
N ASP A 125 7.80 -19.07 9.25
CA ASP A 125 8.53 -19.15 10.51
C ASP A 125 9.06 -17.77 10.91
N ALA A 126 9.62 -17.66 12.12
CA ALA A 126 10.30 -16.47 12.59
C ALA A 126 11.79 -16.76 12.78
N ARG A 127 12.65 -15.88 12.26
CA ARG A 127 14.10 -16.00 12.36
C ARG A 127 14.80 -14.65 12.50
N LEU A 128 16.08 -14.67 12.78
CA LEU A 128 16.90 -13.45 12.74
C LEU A 128 17.18 -13.04 11.28
N PRO A 129 17.22 -11.71 11.02
CA PRO A 129 17.43 -11.18 9.67
C PRO A 129 18.90 -11.27 9.23
N SER A 130 19.12 -11.52 7.94
CA SER A 130 20.43 -11.37 7.28
C SER A 130 20.85 -9.90 7.23
N LYS A 131 22.12 -9.63 6.87
CA LYS A 131 22.62 -8.24 6.71
C LYS A 131 21.87 -7.43 5.65
N GLU A 132 21.46 -8.06 4.55
CA GLU A 132 20.67 -7.41 3.51
C GLU A 132 19.27 -7.07 4.01
N GLU A 133 18.62 -7.99 4.71
CA GLU A 133 17.28 -7.79 5.28
C GLU A 133 17.27 -6.71 6.35
N GLN A 134 18.30 -6.67 7.23
CA GLN A 134 18.48 -5.59 8.19
C GLN A 134 18.53 -4.22 7.52
N LYS A 135 19.25 -4.12 6.39
CA LYS A 135 19.38 -2.88 5.62
C LYS A 135 18.06 -2.47 4.99
N ASN A 136 17.36 -3.40 4.34
CA ASN A 136 16.10 -3.11 3.64
C ASN A 136 14.95 -2.81 4.61
N LEU A 137 14.90 -3.51 5.76
CA LEU A 137 13.89 -3.30 6.79
C LEU A 137 14.28 -2.22 7.81
N GLN A 138 15.51 -1.71 7.76
CA GLN A 138 16.05 -0.71 8.70
C GLN A 138 15.95 -1.17 10.15
N ILE A 139 16.23 -2.45 10.41
CA ILE A 139 16.18 -3.11 11.73
C ILE A 139 17.56 -3.60 12.18
N LYS A 140 17.68 -3.91 13.48
CA LYS A 140 18.90 -4.48 14.07
C LYS A 140 18.93 -6.00 13.87
N GLY A 141 20.13 -6.58 13.96
CA GLY A 141 20.31 -8.01 13.77
C GLY A 141 19.69 -8.92 14.84
N ASN A 142 19.27 -8.36 15.97
CA ASN A 142 18.57 -9.06 17.06
C ASN A 142 17.03 -8.87 17.01
N GLU A 143 16.51 -8.18 16.00
CA GLU A 143 15.08 -7.99 15.80
C GLU A 143 14.57 -9.07 14.84
N PRO A 144 13.79 -10.07 15.31
CA PRO A 144 13.35 -11.16 14.47
C PRO A 144 12.35 -10.71 13.41
N VAL A 145 12.36 -11.45 12.29
CA VAL A 145 11.42 -11.27 11.18
C VAL A 145 10.62 -12.55 10.96
N TYR A 146 9.36 -12.41 10.61
CA TYR A 146 8.62 -13.47 9.94
C TYR A 146 9.16 -13.64 8.55
N GLU A 147 9.42 -14.89 8.16
CA GLU A 147 9.69 -15.29 6.79
C GLU A 147 8.48 -16.04 6.25
N ILE A 148 7.88 -15.52 5.18
CA ILE A 148 6.63 -16.02 4.62
C ILE A 148 6.86 -16.30 3.14
N LYS A 149 6.71 -17.57 2.72
CA LYS A 149 6.68 -17.93 1.30
C LYS A 149 5.29 -18.42 0.92
N ARG A 150 4.69 -17.84 -0.11
CA ARG A 150 3.34 -18.17 -0.57
C ARG A 150 3.28 -18.33 -2.08
N LEU A 151 2.53 -19.32 -2.53
CA LEU A 151 2.03 -19.36 -3.89
C LEU A 151 0.64 -18.71 -3.91
N ARG A 152 0.46 -17.67 -4.72
CA ARG A 152 -0.83 -17.03 -4.93
C ARG A 152 -1.53 -17.64 -6.14
N LEU A 153 -2.82 -17.87 -5.97
CA LEU A 153 -3.68 -18.39 -7.02
C LEU A 153 -4.83 -17.40 -7.27
N ILE A 154 -5.14 -17.20 -8.54
CA ILE A 154 -6.30 -16.42 -9.00
C ILE A 154 -7.24 -17.40 -9.71
N ASN A 155 -8.47 -17.51 -9.23
CA ASN A 155 -9.47 -18.46 -9.73
C ASN A 155 -8.97 -19.94 -9.77
N GLY A 156 -8.02 -20.28 -8.91
CA GLY A 156 -7.41 -21.62 -8.83
C GLY A 156 -6.12 -21.78 -9.67
N GLU A 157 -5.84 -20.85 -10.57
CA GLU A 157 -4.64 -20.87 -11.39
C GLU A 157 -3.46 -20.21 -10.67
N LYS A 158 -2.25 -20.77 -10.84
CA LYS A 158 -1.02 -20.24 -10.25
C LYS A 158 -0.70 -18.89 -10.87
N TYR A 159 -0.43 -17.89 -10.02
CA TYR A 159 -0.23 -16.51 -10.46
C TYR A 159 1.12 -15.93 -10.05
N SER A 160 1.45 -15.96 -8.75
CA SER A 160 2.74 -15.44 -8.28
C SER A 160 3.29 -16.23 -7.09
N PHE A 161 4.61 -16.26 -7.01
CA PHE A 161 5.37 -16.74 -5.85
C PHE A 161 5.89 -15.54 -5.08
N GLU A 162 5.45 -15.41 -3.82
CA GLU A 162 5.79 -14.31 -2.92
C GLU A 162 6.73 -14.81 -1.81
N HIS A 163 7.84 -14.10 -1.60
CA HIS A 163 8.73 -14.24 -0.45
C HIS A 163 8.71 -12.91 0.32
N THR A 164 8.11 -12.89 1.48
CA THR A 164 7.88 -11.70 2.30
C THR A 164 8.57 -11.82 3.64
N LEU A 165 9.25 -10.76 4.05
CA LEU A 165 9.89 -10.58 5.34
C LEU A 165 9.23 -9.41 6.05
N MET A 166 8.82 -9.61 7.30
CA MET A 166 8.17 -8.61 8.12
C MET A 166 8.70 -8.69 9.56
N PRO A 167 9.16 -7.57 10.16
CA PRO A 167 9.58 -7.59 11.57
C PRO A 167 8.44 -8.09 12.47
N VAL A 168 8.73 -9.02 13.36
CA VAL A 168 7.73 -9.61 14.29
C VAL A 168 7.08 -8.52 15.15
N SER A 169 7.79 -7.43 15.42
CA SER A 169 7.30 -6.28 16.19
C SER A 169 6.17 -5.48 15.51
N ILE A 170 5.89 -5.73 14.22
CA ILE A 170 4.85 -5.00 13.47
C ILE A 170 3.46 -5.45 13.91
N ALA A 171 3.19 -6.75 13.88
CA ALA A 171 1.94 -7.35 14.32
C ALA A 171 2.12 -8.87 14.50
N PRO A 172 1.34 -9.52 15.38
CA PRO A 172 1.31 -10.97 15.43
C PRO A 172 0.68 -11.54 14.16
N LEU A 173 1.35 -12.50 13.54
CA LEU A 173 0.86 -13.22 12.37
C LEU A 173 0.71 -14.71 12.71
N ASP A 174 -0.29 -15.34 12.11
CA ASP A 174 -0.52 -16.78 12.13
C ASP A 174 -0.85 -17.27 10.71
N GLU A 175 -0.92 -18.58 10.53
CA GLU A 175 -1.23 -19.20 9.24
C GLU A 175 -2.57 -18.73 8.65
N LYS A 176 -3.58 -18.52 9.50
CA LYS A 176 -4.91 -18.07 9.07
C LYS A 176 -4.85 -16.65 8.48
N ILE A 177 -4.07 -15.77 9.11
CA ILE A 177 -3.87 -14.41 8.64
C ILE A 177 -3.13 -14.40 7.29
N ILE A 178 -2.04 -15.18 7.20
CA ILE A 178 -1.20 -15.18 6.00
C ILE A 178 -1.81 -15.95 4.83
N GLN A 179 -2.82 -16.79 5.04
CA GLN A 179 -3.64 -17.35 3.96
C GLN A 179 -4.49 -16.29 3.26
N GLY A 180 -4.86 -15.23 3.98
CA GLY A 180 -5.64 -14.11 3.48
C GLY A 180 -4.78 -12.94 2.99
N SER A 181 -5.36 -11.73 3.10
CA SER A 181 -4.67 -10.47 2.84
C SER A 181 -3.98 -9.97 4.11
N ILE A 182 -2.65 -9.99 4.12
CA ILE A 182 -1.85 -9.45 5.22
C ILE A 182 -2.11 -7.95 5.36
N TYR A 183 -2.21 -7.20 4.26
CA TYR A 183 -2.46 -5.76 4.29
C TYR A 183 -3.83 -5.40 4.87
N ASP A 184 -4.89 -6.17 4.56
CA ASP A 184 -6.22 -5.94 5.15
C ASP A 184 -6.21 -6.22 6.66
N TYR A 185 -5.47 -7.24 7.09
CA TYR A 185 -5.27 -7.52 8.50
C TYR A 185 -4.50 -6.38 9.19
N LEU A 186 -3.39 -5.94 8.63
CA LEU A 186 -2.58 -4.86 9.19
C LEU A 186 -3.40 -3.56 9.28
N GLY A 187 -4.15 -3.21 8.24
CA GLY A 187 -5.00 -2.01 8.23
C GLY A 187 -6.14 -2.09 9.24
N SER A 188 -6.85 -3.22 9.31
CA SER A 188 -8.03 -3.35 10.15
C SER A 188 -7.71 -3.59 11.63
N LYS A 189 -6.70 -4.40 11.95
CA LYS A 189 -6.37 -4.84 13.32
C LYS A 189 -5.18 -4.11 13.92
N ALA A 190 -4.11 -3.93 13.18
CA ALA A 190 -2.91 -3.25 13.67
C ALA A 190 -2.94 -1.73 13.43
N LYS A 191 -3.97 -1.19 12.75
CA LYS A 191 -4.11 0.22 12.37
C LYS A 191 -2.86 0.74 11.64
N LEU A 192 -2.18 -0.13 10.92
CA LEU A 192 -1.03 0.20 10.11
C LEU A 192 -1.53 0.55 8.71
N GLN A 193 -1.16 1.74 8.25
CA GLN A 193 -1.45 2.19 6.89
C GLN A 193 -0.19 2.11 6.05
N LEU A 194 -0.28 1.43 4.94
CA LEU A 194 0.75 1.45 3.91
C LEU A 194 0.66 2.79 3.20
N THR A 195 1.71 3.62 3.32
CA THR A 195 1.73 4.97 2.73
C THR A 195 2.66 5.06 1.53
N ASP A 196 3.80 4.37 1.60
CA ASP A 196 4.84 4.47 0.60
C ASP A 196 5.44 3.09 0.32
N ALA A 197 5.94 2.88 -0.88
CA ALA A 197 6.73 1.73 -1.22
C ALA A 197 7.81 2.08 -2.25
N GLN A 198 9.01 1.55 -2.05
CA GLN A 198 10.04 1.54 -3.07
C GLN A 198 9.99 0.21 -3.81
N ARG A 199 9.88 0.25 -5.13
CA ARG A 199 9.83 -0.94 -6.00
C ARG A 199 10.95 -0.94 -7.00
N ILE A 200 11.57 -2.10 -7.16
CA ILE A 200 12.47 -2.41 -8.27
C ILE A 200 11.80 -3.51 -9.08
N VAL A 201 11.57 -3.24 -10.37
CA VAL A 201 10.91 -4.18 -11.28
C VAL A 201 11.92 -4.60 -12.33
N TYR A 202 12.08 -5.90 -12.51
CA TYR A 202 12.98 -6.47 -13.48
C TYR A 202 12.47 -7.82 -13.98
N ALA A 203 13.08 -8.34 -15.03
CA ALA A 203 12.81 -9.69 -15.56
C ALA A 203 13.96 -10.62 -15.18
N GLU A 204 13.64 -11.88 -14.88
CA GLU A 204 14.62 -12.95 -14.71
C GLU A 204 14.12 -14.24 -15.31
N ALA A 205 15.03 -15.19 -15.56
CA ALA A 205 14.69 -16.54 -15.94
C ALA A 205 14.28 -17.34 -14.68
N ALA A 206 13.24 -18.17 -14.80
CA ALA A 206 12.81 -19.02 -13.70
C ALA A 206 13.93 -20.02 -13.33
N ASP A 207 14.37 -19.96 -12.08
CA ASP A 207 15.19 -21.01 -11.49
C ASP A 207 14.37 -22.27 -11.23
N GLU A 208 15.00 -23.37 -10.80
CA GLU A 208 14.32 -24.65 -10.57
C GLU A 208 13.24 -24.54 -9.47
N GLU A 209 13.49 -23.77 -8.40
CA GLU A 209 12.53 -23.54 -7.31
C GLU A 209 11.31 -22.80 -7.82
N ALA A 210 11.49 -21.64 -8.45
CA ALA A 210 10.40 -20.83 -8.97
C ALA A 210 9.62 -21.57 -10.07
N ALA A 211 10.31 -22.27 -10.96
CA ALA A 211 9.69 -23.07 -12.02
C ALA A 211 8.77 -24.17 -11.45
N SER A 212 9.24 -24.89 -10.45
CA SER A 212 8.46 -25.95 -9.77
C SER A 212 7.24 -25.36 -9.05
N ILE A 213 7.43 -24.28 -8.28
CA ILE A 213 6.34 -23.61 -7.52
C ILE A 213 5.29 -23.05 -8.47
N LEU A 214 5.71 -22.29 -9.48
CA LEU A 214 4.83 -21.62 -10.43
C LEU A 214 4.25 -22.59 -11.48
N GLY A 215 4.87 -23.76 -11.69
CA GLY A 215 4.45 -24.74 -12.68
C GLY A 215 4.80 -24.33 -14.12
N VAL A 216 5.87 -23.56 -14.28
CA VAL A 216 6.42 -23.16 -15.58
C VAL A 216 7.68 -24.00 -15.91
N LYS A 217 8.18 -23.91 -17.13
CA LYS A 217 9.47 -24.53 -17.49
C LYS A 217 10.62 -23.74 -16.86
N ALA A 218 11.73 -24.44 -16.55
CA ALA A 218 12.97 -23.76 -16.21
C ALA A 218 13.35 -22.76 -17.30
N ALA A 219 13.93 -21.63 -16.89
CA ALA A 219 14.28 -20.51 -17.75
C ALA A 219 13.08 -19.77 -18.40
N SER A 220 11.82 -20.10 -18.05
CA SER A 220 10.68 -19.27 -18.45
C SER A 220 10.84 -17.83 -17.93
N PRO A 221 10.44 -16.80 -18.70
CA PRO A 221 10.55 -15.42 -18.24
C PRO A 221 9.60 -15.16 -17.07
N LEU A 222 10.13 -14.54 -16.03
CA LEU A 222 9.36 -14.05 -14.88
C LEU A 222 9.51 -12.54 -14.78
N PHE A 223 8.44 -11.85 -14.41
CA PHE A 223 8.55 -10.52 -13.85
C PHE A 223 8.77 -10.58 -12.35
N VAL A 224 9.69 -9.77 -11.86
CA VAL A 224 10.02 -9.71 -10.44
C VAL A 224 9.79 -8.32 -9.92
N ILE A 225 9.09 -8.22 -8.79
CA ILE A 225 8.95 -7.00 -8.02
C ILE A 225 9.63 -7.20 -6.68
N LYS A 226 10.73 -6.48 -6.47
CA LYS A 226 11.39 -6.35 -5.18
C LYS A 226 10.88 -5.08 -4.52
N GLN A 227 10.31 -5.18 -3.31
CA GLN A 227 9.64 -4.07 -2.65
C GLN A 227 10.13 -3.89 -1.20
N THR A 228 10.32 -2.65 -0.79
CA THR A 228 10.30 -2.24 0.62
C THR A 228 9.10 -1.33 0.83
N ALA A 229 8.22 -1.70 1.77
CA ALA A 229 7.00 -0.95 2.09
C ALA A 229 7.13 -0.23 3.43
N TYR A 230 6.54 0.97 3.51
CA TYR A 230 6.64 1.85 4.66
C TYR A 230 5.27 2.19 5.21
N ASP A 231 5.20 2.30 6.53
CA ASP A 231 3.98 2.70 7.23
C ASP A 231 3.85 4.25 7.31
N GLN A 232 2.74 4.72 7.87
CA GLN A 232 2.44 6.14 8.06
C GLN A 232 3.43 6.91 8.94
N ARG A 233 4.39 6.22 9.59
CA ARG A 233 5.49 6.80 10.38
C ARG A 233 6.81 6.77 9.63
N GLY A 234 6.81 6.32 8.37
CA GLY A 234 8.01 6.12 7.57
C GLY A 234 8.85 4.92 7.98
N ARG A 235 8.30 3.98 8.76
CA ARG A 235 9.00 2.78 9.20
C ARG A 235 8.84 1.70 8.14
N ALA A 236 9.96 1.09 7.72
CA ALA A 236 9.93 -0.09 6.87
C ALA A 236 9.29 -1.26 7.62
N PHE A 237 8.19 -1.81 7.12
CA PHE A 237 7.48 -2.91 7.77
C PHE A 237 7.44 -4.17 6.95
N GLU A 238 7.80 -4.10 5.67
CA GLU A 238 7.86 -5.24 4.77
C GLU A 238 9.02 -5.10 3.79
N TYR A 239 9.72 -6.19 3.56
CA TYR A 239 10.61 -6.39 2.45
C TYR A 239 10.21 -7.66 1.73
N SER A 240 9.88 -7.56 0.44
CA SER A 240 9.35 -8.70 -0.31
C SER A 240 9.92 -8.80 -1.71
N ILE A 241 9.95 -10.04 -2.21
CA ILE A 241 10.26 -10.38 -3.60
C ILE A 241 9.09 -11.20 -4.11
N SER A 242 8.42 -10.69 -5.13
CA SER A 242 7.30 -11.35 -5.79
C SER A 242 7.67 -11.67 -7.23
N LYS A 243 7.56 -12.95 -7.59
CA LYS A 243 7.84 -13.46 -8.93
C LYS A 243 6.51 -13.79 -9.61
N PHE A 244 6.29 -13.24 -10.80
CA PHE A 244 5.05 -13.38 -11.58
C PHE A 244 5.34 -14.09 -12.88
N ILE A 245 4.40 -14.93 -13.34
CA ILE A 245 4.52 -15.61 -14.64
C ILE A 245 4.47 -14.57 -15.75
N GLY A 246 5.52 -14.49 -16.57
CA GLY A 246 5.75 -13.36 -17.48
C GLY A 246 4.70 -13.19 -18.58
N ASP A 247 4.16 -14.27 -19.12
CA ASP A 247 3.12 -14.26 -20.16
C ASP A 247 1.70 -14.06 -19.62
N GLN A 248 1.51 -14.10 -18.29
CA GLN A 248 0.23 -13.93 -17.61
C GLN A 248 0.15 -12.65 -16.80
N SER A 249 1.20 -11.81 -16.82
CA SER A 249 1.28 -10.63 -15.96
C SER A 249 1.58 -9.39 -16.76
N GLN A 250 0.78 -8.36 -16.56
CA GLN A 250 0.97 -7.03 -17.14
C GLN A 250 1.02 -6.00 -16.03
N PHE A 251 1.90 -5.02 -16.17
CA PHE A 251 2.06 -3.95 -15.20
C PHE A 251 1.78 -2.60 -15.86
N VAL A 252 1.08 -1.75 -15.14
CA VAL A 252 0.79 -0.39 -15.58
C VAL A 252 1.42 0.62 -14.62
N LEU A 253 2.02 1.65 -15.19
CA LEU A 253 2.53 2.81 -14.47
C LEU A 253 1.91 4.06 -15.10
N ASP A 254 1.10 4.78 -14.33
CA ASP A 254 0.59 6.07 -14.74
C ASP A 254 1.63 7.16 -14.45
N VAL A 255 2.08 7.86 -15.48
CA VAL A 255 3.05 8.95 -15.35
C VAL A 255 2.32 10.28 -15.47
N HIS A 256 2.41 11.11 -14.42
CA HIS A 256 1.82 12.43 -14.38
C HIS A 256 2.94 13.48 -14.39
N LEU A 257 2.94 14.32 -15.42
CA LEU A 257 3.85 15.46 -15.49
C LEU A 257 3.13 16.66 -14.85
N ASN A 258 3.60 17.09 -13.69
CA ASN A 258 3.16 18.35 -13.09
C ASN A 258 3.62 19.50 -13.99
N LYS A 259 2.66 20.32 -14.44
CA LYS A 259 2.94 21.57 -15.16
C LYS A 259 3.10 22.71 -14.18
#